data_fbdcac87d2b7367d9a845ba087f82d1c
#
_entry.id   fbdcac87d2b7367d9a845ba087f82d1c
#
_cell.length_a   1.000
_cell.length_b   1.000
_cell.length_c   1.000
_cell.angle_alpha   90.00
_cell.angle_beta   90.00
_cell.angle_gamma   90.00
#
_symmetry.space_group_name_H-M   'P 1'
#
loop_
_entity.id
_entity.type
_entity.pdbx_description
1 polymer ?
#
loop_
_entity_poly.entity_id
_entity_poly.type
_entity_poly.pdbx_seq_one_letter_code
_entity_poly.pdbx_strand_id
1 'polypeptide(L)'
;LLTSCGSLQISQGSGNQDSDRGNQTTTETTFASTGQIESVDTLEEVPEYTGQPYVEINDNEPTFTEDELTTDSYEEYSPLDELGRCQTAEACVGEDLMPTQKRESISSVKPTGWVNKEYDGIDGGYLYNRCHLIGFQLTGENMNERNLITGTRYMNVDGMLPFEDELADY
;
A
#
# COMPACT_ATOMS: atom_id res chain seq x y z
N LEU A 1 -0.29 -1.53 6.91
CA LEU A 1 -0.83 -0.17 7.02
C LEU A 1 0.17 0.77 6.39
N LEU A 2 -0.09 1.19 5.16
CA LEU A 2 0.64 2.26 4.48
C LEU A 2 -0.04 3.57 4.88
N THR A 3 0.64 4.40 5.60
CA THR A 3 0.13 5.68 6.07
C THR A 3 1.01 6.78 5.52
N SER A 4 0.43 7.59 4.62
CA SER A 4 1.09 8.77 4.04
C SER A 4 0.64 10.02 4.78
N CYS A 5 1.58 10.84 5.20
CA CYS A 5 1.35 12.14 5.79
C CYS A 5 1.24 13.19 4.69
N GLY A 6 0.04 13.42 4.17
CA GLY A 6 -0.23 14.46 3.19
C GLY A 6 -1.63 15.05 3.36
N SER A 7 -1.73 16.28 3.86
CA SER A 7 -3.00 16.98 3.91
C SER A 7 -3.33 17.60 2.55
N LEU A 8 -4.39 17.13 1.93
CA LEU A 8 -4.91 17.68 0.69
C LEU A 8 -5.63 19.02 0.97
N GLN A 9 -5.07 20.13 0.49
CA GLN A 9 -5.81 21.39 0.39
C GLN A 9 -6.26 21.59 -1.07
N ILE A 10 -7.56 21.42 -1.30
CA ILE A 10 -8.18 21.74 -2.60
C ILE A 10 -8.42 23.25 -2.68
N SER A 11 -7.67 23.96 -3.51
CA SER A 11 -7.97 25.35 -3.89
C SER A 11 -8.90 25.35 -5.10
N GLN A 12 -10.11 25.89 -4.94
CA GLN A 12 -11.04 26.10 -6.06
C GLN A 12 -10.57 27.28 -6.91
N GLY A 13 -10.16 27.01 -8.14
CA GLY A 13 -9.94 27.99 -9.20
C GLY A 13 -11.11 28.00 -10.15
N SER A 14 -11.87 29.09 -10.15
CA SER A 14 -12.98 29.35 -11.10
C SER A 14 -12.42 29.81 -12.46
N GLY A 15 -12.83 29.19 -13.56
CA GLY A 15 -12.53 29.65 -14.90
C GLY A 15 -13.36 28.95 -15.97
N ASN A 16 -14.18 29.72 -16.63
CA ASN A 16 -15.23 29.39 -17.58
C ASN A 16 -14.76 29.01 -18.99
N GLN A 17 -15.63 28.19 -19.67
CA GLN A 17 -15.92 28.08 -21.14
C GLN A 17 -14.91 27.29 -22.01
N ASP A 18 -15.25 26.46 -22.97
CA ASP A 18 -16.45 26.12 -23.77
C ASP A 18 -16.17 24.84 -24.59
N SER A 19 -17.25 24.02 -24.79
CA SER A 19 -17.55 23.07 -25.88
C SER A 19 -16.46 22.22 -26.57
N ASP A 20 -16.52 20.86 -26.53
CA ASP A 20 -17.12 20.00 -27.54
C ASP A 20 -17.06 18.50 -27.21
N ARG A 21 -18.03 17.77 -27.72
CA ARG A 21 -18.46 16.40 -27.56
C ARG A 21 -17.38 15.32 -27.57
N GLY A 22 -17.40 14.48 -26.56
CA GLY A 22 -16.86 13.14 -26.59
C GLY A 22 -17.52 12.32 -25.50
N ASN A 23 -18.49 11.47 -25.90
CA ASN A 23 -19.22 10.57 -25.01
C ASN A 23 -18.27 9.50 -24.45
N GLN A 24 -17.67 9.74 -23.30
CA GLN A 24 -17.04 8.72 -22.49
C GLN A 24 -18.02 8.31 -21.38
N THR A 25 -18.50 7.09 -21.51
CA THR A 25 -19.26 6.42 -20.46
C THR A 25 -18.30 6.19 -19.30
N THR A 26 -18.31 7.09 -18.35
CA THR A 26 -17.73 6.87 -17.03
C THR A 26 -18.58 5.81 -16.34
N THR A 27 -18.08 4.61 -16.24
CA THR A 27 -18.66 3.59 -15.37
C THR A 27 -18.34 4.06 -13.94
N GLU A 28 -19.27 4.76 -13.31
CA GLU A 28 -19.22 4.98 -11.88
C GLU A 28 -19.34 3.60 -11.21
N THR A 29 -18.22 3.09 -10.71
CA THR A 29 -18.22 1.94 -9.83
C THR A 29 -18.81 2.42 -8.51
N THR A 30 -20.09 2.20 -8.32
CA THR A 30 -20.78 2.43 -7.04
C THR A 30 -20.22 1.39 -6.07
N PHE A 31 -19.34 1.80 -5.18
CA PHE A 31 -18.92 0.97 -4.05
C PHE A 31 -20.14 0.76 -3.16
N ALA A 32 -20.54 -0.50 -2.98
CA ALA A 32 -21.54 -0.86 -2.01
C ALA A 32 -20.96 -0.59 -0.62
N SER A 33 -21.50 0.39 0.09
CA SER A 33 -21.20 0.66 1.49
C SER A 33 -21.52 -0.59 2.32
N THR A 34 -20.53 -1.40 2.57
CA THR A 34 -20.54 -2.38 3.64
C THR A 34 -20.20 -1.62 4.92
N GLY A 35 -21.02 -1.82 5.97
CA GLY A 35 -21.04 -1.05 7.21
C GLY A 35 -19.66 -0.65 7.74
N GLN A 36 -19.62 0.51 8.35
CA GLN A 36 -18.40 1.16 8.88
C GLN A 36 -17.59 0.17 9.72
N ILE A 37 -16.36 -0.05 9.30
CA ILE A 37 -15.37 -0.80 10.05
C ILE A 37 -14.48 0.25 10.72
N GLU A 38 -14.63 0.44 12.03
CA GLU A 38 -13.94 1.51 12.76
C GLU A 38 -12.45 1.22 12.93
N SER A 39 -12.09 -0.04 13.15
CA SER A 39 -10.68 -0.50 13.20
C SER A 39 -10.62 -2.01 12.96
N VAL A 40 -9.43 -2.53 12.69
CA VAL A 40 -9.18 -3.98 12.59
C VAL A 40 -8.00 -4.32 13.48
N ASP A 41 -8.28 -4.68 14.72
CA ASP A 41 -7.26 -5.01 15.72
C ASP A 41 -7.01 -6.53 15.84
N THR A 42 -7.97 -7.33 15.37
CA THR A 42 -7.88 -8.80 15.42
C THR A 42 -8.22 -9.44 14.08
N LEU A 43 -7.81 -10.70 13.88
CA LEU A 43 -8.11 -11.44 12.63
C LEU A 43 -9.61 -11.69 12.44
N GLU A 44 -10.37 -11.77 13.53
CA GLU A 44 -11.83 -11.98 13.51
C GLU A 44 -12.58 -10.75 12.99
N GLU A 45 -11.97 -9.57 13.07
CA GLU A 45 -12.54 -8.30 12.59
C GLU A 45 -12.25 -8.04 11.11
N VAL A 46 -11.33 -8.80 10.52
CA VAL A 46 -11.05 -8.70 9.08
C VAL A 46 -12.29 -9.11 8.29
N PRO A 47 -12.83 -8.24 7.42
CA PRO A 47 -14.02 -8.55 6.63
C PRO A 47 -13.82 -9.76 5.73
N GLU A 48 -14.89 -10.48 5.44
CA GLU A 48 -14.84 -11.54 4.45
C GLU A 48 -14.50 -10.96 3.06
N TYR A 49 -13.74 -11.72 2.29
CA TYR A 49 -13.35 -11.34 0.94
C TYR A 49 -14.56 -11.19 0.02
N THR A 50 -14.76 -10.00 -0.53
CA THR A 50 -15.88 -9.63 -1.40
C THR A 50 -15.56 -9.63 -2.90
N GLY A 51 -14.37 -10.05 -3.28
CA GLY A 51 -13.87 -9.99 -4.66
C GLY A 51 -13.04 -8.73 -4.96
N GLN A 52 -12.84 -7.86 -3.96
CA GLN A 52 -11.97 -6.69 -4.08
C GLN A 52 -10.63 -6.93 -3.37
N PRO A 53 -9.51 -6.39 -3.89
CA PRO A 53 -8.19 -6.60 -3.30
C PRO A 53 -7.94 -5.82 -2.00
N TYR A 54 -8.80 -4.90 -1.66
CA TYR A 54 -8.76 -4.07 -0.46
C TYR A 54 -10.19 -3.77 0.03
N VAL A 55 -10.28 -3.25 1.23
CA VAL A 55 -11.54 -2.78 1.84
C VAL A 55 -11.28 -1.47 2.57
N GLU A 56 -12.24 -0.54 2.48
CA GLU A 56 -12.23 0.70 3.24
C GLU A 56 -12.54 0.42 4.71
N ILE A 57 -11.75 1.00 5.60
CA ILE A 57 -11.94 0.98 7.05
C ILE A 57 -11.93 2.41 7.58
N ASN A 58 -12.61 2.65 8.70
CA ASN A 58 -12.63 3.94 9.38
C ASN A 58 -12.96 5.13 8.44
N ASP A 59 -13.90 4.95 7.53
CA ASP A 59 -14.28 5.95 6.51
C ASP A 59 -13.06 6.50 5.71
N ASN A 60 -12.02 5.70 5.55
CA ASN A 60 -10.75 6.06 4.96
C ASN A 60 -10.01 7.21 5.69
N GLU A 61 -10.32 7.41 6.96
CA GLU A 61 -9.63 8.38 7.82
C GLU A 61 -8.47 7.70 8.55
N PRO A 62 -7.24 8.21 8.41
CA PRO A 62 -6.08 7.66 9.11
C PRO A 62 -6.16 7.92 10.62
N THR A 63 -5.62 7.00 11.40
CA THR A 63 -5.64 7.04 12.87
C THR A 63 -4.32 7.50 13.48
N PHE A 64 -3.57 8.37 12.79
CA PHE A 64 -2.33 8.93 13.31
C PHE A 64 -2.54 9.78 14.55
N THR A 65 -1.64 9.67 15.49
CA THR A 65 -1.53 10.60 16.61
C THR A 65 -0.93 11.93 16.17
N GLU A 66 -1.11 12.98 16.97
CA GLU A 66 -0.53 14.30 16.66
C GLU A 66 1.01 14.26 16.57
N ASP A 67 1.66 13.37 17.32
CA ASP A 67 3.13 13.23 17.34
C ASP A 67 3.66 12.52 16.07
N GLU A 68 2.83 11.71 15.41
CA GLU A 68 3.15 11.04 14.14
C GLU A 68 2.92 11.96 12.93
N LEU A 69 2.15 13.04 13.09
CA LEU A 69 1.91 14.06 12.07
C LEU A 69 3.08 15.04 12.00
N THR A 70 4.10 14.70 11.23
CA THR A 70 5.30 15.51 11.01
C THR A 70 5.52 15.79 9.52
N THR A 71 6.32 16.83 9.24
CA THR A 71 6.83 17.10 7.89
C THR A 71 8.29 16.67 7.72
N ASP A 72 8.89 16.14 8.78
CA ASP A 72 10.25 15.60 8.73
C ASP A 72 10.19 14.17 8.19
N SER A 73 10.94 13.89 7.14
CA SER A 73 10.98 12.54 6.54
C SER A 73 11.58 11.54 7.50
N TYR A 74 10.94 10.39 7.65
CA TYR A 74 11.47 9.26 8.42
C TYR A 74 10.93 7.94 7.89
N GLU A 75 11.61 6.86 8.23
CA GLU A 75 11.11 5.49 8.10
C GLU A 75 11.51 4.68 9.33
N GLU A 76 10.61 3.88 9.82
CA GLU A 76 10.82 3.03 10.97
C GLU A 76 10.24 1.63 10.75
N TYR A 77 11.00 0.61 11.14
CA TYR A 77 10.63 -0.78 11.02
C TYR A 77 10.82 -1.48 12.36
N SER A 78 9.74 -1.91 12.98
CA SER A 78 9.76 -2.68 14.21
C SER A 78 10.57 -3.97 14.04
N PRO A 79 11.21 -4.49 15.11
CA PRO A 79 11.86 -5.79 15.07
C PRO A 79 10.90 -6.90 14.67
N LEU A 80 11.42 -7.94 14.00
CA LEU A 80 10.66 -9.15 13.74
C LEU A 80 10.21 -9.78 15.06
N ASP A 81 9.03 -10.40 15.06
CA ASP A 81 8.55 -11.16 16.21
C ASP A 81 9.31 -12.50 16.38
N GLU A 82 8.96 -13.27 17.41
CA GLU A 82 9.59 -14.56 17.71
C GLU A 82 9.44 -15.61 16.59
N LEU A 83 8.48 -15.41 15.68
CA LEU A 83 8.25 -16.27 14.52
C LEU A 83 8.90 -15.71 13.24
N GLY A 84 9.66 -14.61 13.35
CA GLY A 84 10.31 -13.93 12.24
C GLY A 84 9.34 -13.18 11.31
N ARG A 85 8.17 -12.75 11.83
CA ARG A 85 7.18 -11.98 11.07
C ARG A 85 7.43 -10.48 11.23
N CYS A 86 7.26 -9.74 10.15
CA CYS A 86 7.27 -8.28 10.19
C CYS A 86 6.18 -7.77 11.13
N GLN A 87 6.51 -6.68 11.79
CA GLN A 87 5.61 -5.92 12.66
C GLN A 87 5.31 -4.58 12.00
N THR A 88 5.07 -3.53 12.75
CA THR A 88 4.79 -2.20 12.24
C THR A 88 5.93 -1.69 11.34
N ALA A 89 5.55 -1.16 10.18
CA ALA A 89 6.39 -0.39 9.29
C ALA A 89 5.70 0.94 9.05
N GLU A 90 6.40 2.04 9.30
CA GLU A 90 5.86 3.38 9.25
C GLU A 90 6.86 4.34 8.59
N ALA A 91 6.37 5.30 7.82
CA ALA A 91 7.20 6.33 7.21
C ALA A 91 6.42 7.62 6.98
N CYS A 92 7.11 8.74 7.14
CA CYS A 92 6.74 10.02 6.53
C CYS A 92 7.63 10.18 5.29
N VAL A 93 7.05 9.98 4.12
CA VAL A 93 7.82 9.93 2.85
C VAL A 93 8.05 11.33 2.32
N GLY A 94 9.33 11.67 2.13
CA GLY A 94 9.76 12.85 1.40
C GLY A 94 10.68 12.46 0.24
N GLU A 95 10.91 13.38 -0.68
CA GLU A 95 11.79 13.16 -1.85
C GLU A 95 13.21 12.68 -1.48
N ASP A 96 13.68 13.01 -0.28
CA ASP A 96 15.00 12.62 0.23
C ASP A 96 15.11 11.13 0.60
N LEU A 97 13.98 10.47 0.87
CA LEU A 97 13.92 9.02 1.09
C LEU A 97 13.72 8.24 -0.22
N MET A 98 13.16 8.87 -1.24
CA MET A 98 12.88 8.19 -2.51
C MET A 98 14.14 7.63 -3.18
N PRO A 99 14.05 6.52 -3.92
CA PRO A 99 15.21 5.86 -4.47
C PRO A 99 15.90 6.70 -5.55
N THR A 100 17.20 6.92 -5.38
CA THR A 100 18.07 7.54 -6.39
C THR A 100 18.78 6.51 -7.28
N GLN A 101 18.61 5.22 -6.97
CA GLN A 101 19.22 4.09 -7.68
C GLN A 101 18.16 3.09 -8.12
N LYS A 102 18.53 2.25 -9.08
CA LYS A 102 17.63 1.18 -9.55
C LYS A 102 17.48 0.11 -8.46
N ARG A 103 16.26 -0.43 -8.38
CA ARG A 103 15.93 -1.56 -7.52
C ARG A 103 16.86 -2.75 -7.80
N GLU A 104 17.40 -3.34 -6.75
CA GLU A 104 18.19 -4.54 -6.80
C GLU A 104 17.36 -5.81 -6.54
N SER A 105 17.97 -6.98 -6.74
CA SER A 105 17.31 -8.25 -6.45
C SER A 105 17.12 -8.44 -4.94
N ILE A 106 15.89 -8.78 -4.55
CA ILE A 106 15.52 -9.10 -3.17
C ILE A 106 15.42 -10.61 -2.91
N SER A 107 15.98 -11.44 -3.81
CA SER A 107 15.83 -12.89 -3.78
C SER A 107 16.52 -13.57 -2.59
N SER A 108 17.50 -12.91 -1.95
CA SER A 108 18.19 -13.39 -0.76
C SER A 108 17.31 -13.36 0.49
N VAL A 109 16.35 -12.43 0.59
CA VAL A 109 15.43 -12.35 1.72
C VAL A 109 14.35 -13.42 1.56
N LYS A 110 14.13 -14.18 2.62
CA LYS A 110 13.08 -15.21 2.70
C LYS A 110 12.17 -14.92 3.89
N PRO A 111 11.13 -14.12 3.68
CA PRO A 111 10.18 -13.81 4.75
C PRO A 111 9.54 -15.08 5.31
N THR A 112 9.00 -15.01 6.50
CA THR A 112 8.27 -16.12 7.12
C THR A 112 7.17 -16.64 6.17
N GLY A 113 7.08 -17.97 6.04
CA GLY A 113 6.12 -18.63 5.15
C GLY A 113 6.50 -18.60 3.67
N TRP A 114 7.71 -18.15 3.31
CA TRP A 114 8.15 -18.10 1.91
C TRP A 114 8.18 -19.47 1.26
N VAL A 115 7.38 -19.63 0.19
CA VAL A 115 7.37 -20.80 -0.67
C VAL A 115 7.48 -20.37 -2.12
N ASN A 116 8.57 -20.73 -2.78
CA ASN A 116 8.78 -20.47 -4.20
C ASN A 116 8.25 -21.64 -5.03
N LYS A 117 6.95 -21.62 -5.33
CA LYS A 117 6.28 -22.66 -6.10
C LYS A 117 5.55 -22.05 -7.29
N GLU A 118 5.77 -22.67 -8.45
CA GLU A 118 5.05 -22.35 -9.68
C GLU A 118 3.68 -23.03 -9.71
N TYR A 119 2.71 -22.35 -10.29
CA TYR A 119 1.36 -22.83 -10.50
C TYR A 119 0.89 -22.48 -11.91
N ASP A 120 0.25 -23.44 -12.57
CA ASP A 120 -0.36 -23.20 -13.87
C ASP A 120 -1.56 -22.25 -13.75
N GLY A 121 -1.68 -21.33 -14.72
CA GLY A 121 -2.81 -20.40 -14.79
C GLY A 121 -2.69 -19.15 -13.91
N ILE A 122 -1.57 -18.97 -13.21
CA ILE A 122 -1.27 -17.74 -12.47
C ILE A 122 -0.39 -16.83 -13.31
N ASP A 123 -0.72 -15.56 -13.38
CA ASP A 123 0.10 -14.56 -14.05
C ASP A 123 1.52 -14.53 -13.44
N GLY A 124 2.54 -14.62 -14.29
CA GLY A 124 3.94 -14.73 -13.87
C GLY A 124 4.32 -16.10 -13.26
N GLY A 125 3.40 -17.06 -13.16
CA GLY A 125 3.66 -18.44 -12.71
C GLY A 125 3.77 -18.61 -11.19
N TYR A 126 3.97 -17.56 -10.42
CA TYR A 126 4.19 -17.62 -8.96
C TYR A 126 3.02 -17.04 -8.19
N LEU A 127 2.43 -17.83 -7.28
CA LEU A 127 1.36 -17.39 -6.40
C LEU A 127 1.86 -16.38 -5.36
N TYR A 128 3.07 -16.58 -4.84
CA TYR A 128 3.63 -15.77 -3.76
C TYR A 128 4.72 -14.83 -4.26
N ASN A 129 4.67 -13.62 -3.77
CA ASN A 129 5.65 -12.57 -3.97
C ASN A 129 6.29 -12.19 -2.63
N ARG A 130 7.49 -11.62 -2.70
CA ARG A 130 8.03 -10.81 -1.60
C ARG A 130 7.43 -9.43 -1.75
N CYS A 131 6.53 -9.06 -0.84
CA CYS A 131 5.86 -7.78 -0.83
C CYS A 131 6.58 -6.86 0.16
N HIS A 132 6.90 -5.65 -0.27
CA HIS A 132 7.31 -4.61 0.66
C HIS A 132 6.09 -4.12 1.44
N LEU A 133 6.24 -3.84 2.74
CA LEU A 133 5.22 -3.14 3.53
C LEU A 133 5.18 -1.67 3.14
N ILE A 134 6.36 -1.06 2.97
CA ILE A 134 6.54 0.27 2.39
C ILE A 134 7.26 0.07 1.06
N GLY A 135 6.64 0.48 -0.04
CA GLY A 135 7.11 0.26 -1.40
C GLY A 135 8.51 0.83 -1.66
N PHE A 136 9.32 0.14 -2.46
CA PHE A 136 10.66 0.61 -2.83
C PHE A 136 10.65 2.01 -3.45
N GLN A 137 9.63 2.35 -4.22
CA GLN A 137 9.49 3.66 -4.85
C GLN A 137 9.30 4.80 -3.85
N LEU A 138 8.94 4.49 -2.60
CA LEU A 138 8.67 5.49 -1.56
C LEU A 138 9.91 5.80 -0.71
N THR A 139 10.66 4.77 -0.28
CA THR A 139 11.78 4.95 0.65
C THR A 139 13.10 4.36 0.16
N GLY A 140 13.14 3.74 -1.02
CA GLY A 140 14.36 3.14 -1.53
C GLY A 140 14.84 1.89 -0.77
N GLU A 141 14.13 1.45 0.28
CA GLU A 141 14.46 0.26 1.06
C GLU A 141 14.31 -1.00 0.22
N ASN A 142 15.42 -1.69 -0.06
CA ASN A 142 15.43 -2.81 -0.99
C ASN A 142 15.36 -4.18 -0.30
N MET A 143 16.37 -4.56 0.49
CA MET A 143 16.54 -5.89 1.08
C MET A 143 16.31 -5.93 2.60
N ASN A 144 15.51 -5.04 3.14
CA ASN A 144 15.18 -5.00 4.55
C ASN A 144 14.22 -6.15 4.91
N GLU A 145 14.69 -7.10 5.72
CA GLU A 145 13.87 -8.24 6.17
C GLU A 145 12.66 -7.82 7.03
N ARG A 146 12.71 -6.63 7.64
CA ARG A 146 11.62 -6.07 8.43
C ARG A 146 10.55 -5.39 7.58
N ASN A 147 10.85 -5.17 6.30
CA ASN A 147 9.96 -4.56 5.32
C ASN A 147 9.44 -5.57 4.28
N LEU A 148 9.82 -6.84 4.35
CA LEU A 148 9.47 -7.84 3.35
C LEU A 148 8.62 -8.96 3.95
N ILE A 149 7.41 -9.14 3.42
CA ILE A 149 6.49 -10.21 3.80
C ILE A 149 6.27 -11.18 2.64
N THR A 150 5.80 -12.38 2.96
CA THR A 150 5.23 -13.30 1.99
C THR A 150 3.78 -12.94 1.74
N GLY A 151 3.46 -12.46 0.57
CA GLY A 151 2.09 -12.17 0.17
C GLY A 151 1.74 -12.84 -1.16
N THR A 152 0.46 -12.84 -1.51
CA THR A 152 0.06 -13.30 -2.84
C THR A 152 0.43 -12.24 -3.89
N ARG A 153 0.61 -12.69 -5.14
CA ARG A 153 0.79 -11.75 -6.27
C ARG A 153 -0.40 -10.80 -6.39
N TYR A 154 -1.61 -11.30 -6.19
CA TYR A 154 -2.84 -10.50 -6.22
C TYR A 154 -2.81 -9.39 -5.16
N MET A 155 -2.48 -9.73 -3.91
CA MET A 155 -2.33 -8.71 -2.86
C MET A 155 -1.27 -7.67 -3.22
N ASN A 156 -0.11 -8.11 -3.73
CA ASN A 156 0.99 -7.21 -4.04
C ASN A 156 0.71 -6.28 -5.22
N VAL A 157 0.11 -6.79 -6.30
CA VAL A 157 -0.03 -6.07 -7.57
C VAL A 157 -1.38 -5.35 -7.67
N ASP A 158 -2.45 -5.99 -7.24
CA ASP A 158 -3.81 -5.43 -7.35
C ASP A 158 -4.25 -4.73 -6.06
N GLY A 159 -3.70 -5.14 -4.90
CA GLY A 159 -4.04 -4.58 -3.60
C GLY A 159 -3.12 -3.44 -3.15
N MET A 160 -1.80 -3.62 -3.21
CA MET A 160 -0.83 -2.69 -2.63
C MET A 160 -0.30 -1.68 -3.65
N LEU A 161 0.16 -2.15 -4.82
CA LEU A 161 0.84 -1.31 -5.81
C LEU A 161 0.05 -0.06 -6.24
N PRO A 162 -1.27 -0.09 -6.45
CA PRO A 162 -2.01 1.12 -6.84
C PRO A 162 -1.90 2.26 -5.81
N PHE A 163 -1.90 1.92 -4.51
CA PHE A 163 -1.72 2.91 -3.44
C PHE A 163 -0.27 3.39 -3.33
N GLU A 164 0.68 2.49 -3.53
CA GLU A 164 2.10 2.85 -3.55
C GLU A 164 2.42 3.82 -4.70
N ASP A 165 1.87 3.57 -5.88
CA ASP A 165 2.04 4.44 -7.06
C ASP A 165 1.36 5.81 -6.85
N GLU A 166 0.15 5.84 -6.28
CA GLU A 166 -0.54 7.10 -5.97
C GLU A 166 0.25 7.95 -4.97
N LEU A 167 0.84 7.32 -3.95
CA LEU A 167 1.69 8.01 -2.98
C LEU A 167 3.00 8.50 -3.60
N ALA A 168 3.58 7.76 -4.54
CA ALA A 168 4.82 8.15 -5.21
C ALA A 168 4.61 9.30 -6.20
N ASP A 169 3.41 9.43 -6.75
CA ASP A 169 3.03 10.48 -7.69
C ASP A 169 2.57 11.79 -6.99
N TYR A 170 2.30 11.74 -5.69
CA TYR A 170 1.87 12.88 -4.88
C TYR A 170 3.02 13.84 -4.60
#